data_bedf8e269d3821df65c312b2e23d7507
#
_entry.id   bedf8e269d3821df65c312b2e23d7507
#
_cell.length_a   1.000
_cell.length_b   1.000
_cell.length_c   1.000
_cell.angle_alpha   90.00
_cell.angle_beta   90.00
_cell.angle_gamma   90.00
#
_symmetry.space_group_name_H-M   'P 1'
#
loop_
_entity.id
_entity.type
_entity.pdbx_description
1 polymer ?
#
loop_
_entity_poly.entity_id
_entity_poly.type
_entity_poly.pdbx_seq_one_letter_code
_entity_poly.pdbx_strand_id
1 'polypeptide(L)'
;MTMAEQIIRARKKAGLTQRELAKQLNVTNKAVSRWETGGGMPDIIQLVPLCRVLDLSLQELLDGVEEGLGKQFISSLLIQQMD
;
A
#
# COMPACT_ATOMS: atom_id res chain seq x y z
N MET A 1 3.42 4.72 -10.25
CA MET A 1 2.58 3.55 -9.91
C MET A 1 1.88 3.82 -8.60
N THR A 2 0.56 3.69 -8.54
CA THR A 2 -0.22 3.93 -7.33
C THR A 2 0.00 2.82 -6.31
N MET A 3 -0.41 3.06 -5.05
CA MET A 3 -0.34 2.03 -4.01
C MET A 3 -1.17 0.81 -4.41
N ALA A 4 -2.37 1.02 -4.98
CA ALA A 4 -3.21 -0.08 -5.44
C ALA A 4 -2.48 -0.96 -6.45
N GLU A 5 -1.85 -0.35 -7.44
CA GLU A 5 -1.06 -1.05 -8.45
C GLU A 5 0.14 -1.79 -7.85
N GLN A 6 0.82 -1.16 -6.89
CA GLN A 6 1.93 -1.78 -6.18
C GLN A 6 1.49 -3.05 -5.45
N ILE A 7 0.36 -2.98 -4.76
CA ILE A 7 -0.17 -4.12 -4.01
C ILE A 7 -0.55 -5.26 -4.96
N ILE A 8 -1.26 -4.94 -6.05
CA ILE A 8 -1.66 -5.95 -7.05
C ILE A 8 -0.42 -6.64 -7.60
N ARG A 9 0.54 -5.86 -8.04
CA ARG A 9 1.76 -6.38 -8.67
C ARG A 9 2.56 -7.28 -7.73
N ALA A 10 2.77 -6.79 -6.51
CA ALA A 10 3.53 -7.55 -5.52
C ALA A 10 2.81 -8.81 -5.08
N ARG A 11 1.48 -8.75 -4.96
CA ARG A 11 0.68 -9.91 -4.62
C ARG A 11 0.79 -10.99 -5.69
N LYS A 12 0.68 -10.61 -6.95
CA LYS A 12 0.79 -11.55 -8.07
C LYS A 12 2.20 -12.13 -8.15
N LYS A 13 3.22 -11.30 -7.92
CA LYS A 13 4.61 -11.75 -7.91
C LYS A 13 4.86 -12.77 -6.81
N ALA A 14 4.19 -12.60 -5.66
CA ALA A 14 4.26 -13.54 -4.55
C ALA A 14 3.43 -14.80 -4.77
N GLY A 15 2.64 -14.86 -5.84
CA GLY A 15 1.81 -16.02 -6.15
C GLY A 15 0.57 -16.13 -5.27
N LEU A 16 0.11 -15.04 -4.69
CA LEU A 16 -1.02 -15.05 -3.75
C LEU A 16 -2.30 -14.56 -4.42
N THR A 17 -3.43 -15.18 -4.05
CA THR A 17 -4.74 -14.61 -4.36
C THR A 17 -5.06 -13.51 -3.35
N GLN A 18 -6.09 -12.70 -3.66
CA GLN A 18 -6.56 -11.70 -2.69
C GLN A 18 -6.97 -12.35 -1.37
N ARG A 19 -7.64 -13.49 -1.45
CA ARG A 19 -8.08 -14.23 -0.27
C ARG A 19 -6.90 -14.72 0.57
N GLU A 20 -5.87 -15.24 -0.10
CA GLU A 20 -4.69 -15.72 0.60
C GLU A 20 -3.95 -14.58 1.29
N LEU A 21 -3.81 -13.44 0.61
CA LEU A 21 -3.20 -12.27 1.21
C LEU A 21 -4.00 -11.79 2.43
N ALA A 22 -5.33 -11.72 2.27
CA ALA A 22 -6.22 -11.31 3.37
C ALA A 22 -6.05 -12.22 4.58
N LYS A 23 -5.96 -13.52 4.35
CA LYS A 23 -5.77 -14.50 5.42
C LYS A 23 -4.45 -14.28 6.15
N GLN A 24 -3.37 -14.04 5.41
CA GLN A 24 -2.05 -13.81 6.02
C GLN A 24 -2.00 -12.52 6.82
N LEU A 25 -2.78 -11.53 6.43
CA LEU A 25 -2.84 -10.24 7.13
C LEU A 25 -3.93 -10.19 8.20
N ASN A 26 -4.73 -11.25 8.32
CA ASN A 26 -5.85 -11.31 9.24
C ASN A 26 -6.86 -10.19 9.00
N VAL A 27 -7.14 -9.92 7.72
CA VAL A 27 -8.14 -8.95 7.28
C VAL A 27 -9.14 -9.64 6.38
N THR A 28 -10.20 -8.93 5.98
CA THR A 28 -11.19 -9.50 5.08
C THR A 28 -10.71 -9.44 3.63
N ASN A 29 -11.20 -10.37 2.81
CA ASN A 29 -10.97 -10.34 1.37
C ASN A 29 -11.46 -9.01 0.77
N LYS A 30 -12.56 -8.49 1.29
CA LYS A 30 -13.13 -7.22 0.87
C LYS A 30 -12.17 -6.05 1.11
N ALA A 31 -11.44 -6.08 2.24
CA ALA A 31 -10.45 -5.06 2.54
C ALA A 31 -9.34 -5.05 1.50
N VAL A 32 -8.77 -6.21 1.17
CA VAL A 32 -7.73 -6.33 0.15
C VAL A 32 -8.26 -5.83 -1.21
N SER A 33 -9.48 -6.24 -1.57
CA SER A 33 -10.10 -5.79 -2.81
C SER A 33 -10.22 -4.28 -2.87
N ARG A 34 -10.61 -3.63 -1.76
CA ARG A 34 -10.70 -2.17 -1.70
C ARG A 34 -9.35 -1.50 -1.89
N TRP A 35 -8.31 -2.04 -1.28
CA TRP A 35 -6.95 -1.49 -1.46
C TRP A 35 -6.53 -1.57 -2.93
N GLU A 36 -6.87 -2.67 -3.60
CA GLU A 36 -6.45 -2.91 -4.98
C GLU A 36 -7.28 -2.15 -6.00
N THR A 37 -8.45 -1.68 -5.65
CA THR A 37 -9.28 -0.86 -6.53
C THR A 37 -9.16 0.64 -6.23
N GLY A 38 -8.37 1.01 -5.24
CA GLY A 38 -8.22 2.40 -4.86
C GLY A 38 -9.35 2.93 -4.00
N GLY A 39 -10.23 2.07 -3.49
CA GLY A 39 -11.36 2.46 -2.64
C GLY A 39 -10.99 2.68 -1.18
N GLY A 40 -9.75 2.42 -0.81
CA GLY A 40 -9.26 2.60 0.54
C GLY A 40 -7.79 2.26 0.62
N MET A 41 -7.19 2.49 1.77
CA MET A 41 -5.78 2.21 2.02
C MET A 41 -5.66 1.32 3.25
N PRO A 42 -4.59 0.48 3.34
CA PRO A 42 -4.31 -0.26 4.57
C PRO A 42 -4.07 0.71 5.72
N ASP A 43 -4.54 0.34 6.91
CA ASP A 43 -4.21 1.09 8.11
C ASP A 43 -2.72 0.99 8.41
N ILE A 44 -2.21 1.96 9.18
CA ILE A 44 -0.78 1.98 9.51
C ILE A 44 -0.35 0.68 10.23
N ILE A 45 -1.25 0.08 11.03
CA ILE A 45 -0.97 -1.17 11.72
C ILE A 45 -0.77 -2.32 10.73
N GLN A 46 -1.41 -2.23 9.56
CA GLN A 46 -1.36 -3.27 8.53
C GLN A 46 -0.23 -3.06 7.52
N LEU A 47 0.30 -1.84 7.43
CA LEU A 47 1.34 -1.51 6.45
C LEU A 47 2.60 -2.36 6.62
N VAL A 48 3.08 -2.53 7.85
CA VAL A 48 4.29 -3.31 8.11
C VAL A 48 4.10 -4.79 7.77
N PRO A 49 3.02 -5.46 8.27
CA PRO A 49 2.76 -6.84 7.86
C PRO A 49 2.60 -6.99 6.34
N LEU A 50 1.92 -6.03 5.70
CA LEU A 50 1.73 -6.05 4.25
C LEU A 50 3.06 -6.01 3.51
N CYS A 51 3.95 -5.10 3.90
CA CYS A 51 5.28 -5.00 3.32
C CYS A 51 6.06 -6.30 3.49
N ARG A 52 5.94 -6.91 4.66
CA ARG A 52 6.65 -8.15 4.98
C ARG A 52 6.16 -9.31 4.12
N VAL A 53 4.85 -9.47 4.01
CA VAL A 53 4.24 -10.56 3.23
C VAL A 53 4.53 -10.40 1.74
N LEU A 54 4.48 -9.18 1.23
CA LEU A 54 4.66 -8.90 -0.19
C LEU A 54 6.10 -8.61 -0.59
N ASP A 55 7.03 -8.63 0.36
CA ASP A 55 8.44 -8.29 0.10
C ASP A 55 8.57 -6.92 -0.57
N LEU A 56 7.83 -5.95 -0.05
CA LEU A 56 7.88 -4.57 -0.48
C LEU A 56 8.49 -3.72 0.61
N SER A 57 9.24 -2.69 0.24
CA SER A 57 9.67 -1.70 1.21
C SER A 57 8.53 -0.73 1.50
N LEU A 58 8.52 -0.17 2.69
CA LEU A 58 7.56 0.87 3.04
C LEU A 58 7.71 2.06 2.10
N GLN A 59 8.94 2.37 1.68
CA GLN A 59 9.24 3.44 0.75
C GLN A 59 8.51 3.24 -0.59
N GLU A 60 8.52 2.02 -1.11
CA GLU A 60 7.84 1.71 -2.36
C GLU A 60 6.33 1.95 -2.26
N LEU A 61 5.72 1.54 -1.14
CA LEU A 61 4.31 1.79 -0.91
C LEU A 61 3.99 3.28 -0.77
N LEU A 62 4.84 4.02 -0.05
CA LEU A 62 4.65 5.45 0.16
C LEU A 62 4.84 6.24 -1.13
N ASP A 63 5.71 5.79 -2.01
CA ASP A 63 5.86 6.40 -3.34
C ASP A 63 4.54 6.29 -4.11
N GLY A 64 3.83 5.18 -3.98
CA GLY A 64 2.51 5.01 -4.58
C GLY A 64 1.48 5.98 -4.01
N VAL A 65 1.54 6.26 -2.72
CA VAL A 65 0.68 7.26 -2.08
C VAL A 65 1.01 8.64 -2.62
N GLU A 66 2.29 8.97 -2.73
CA GLU A 66 2.73 10.25 -3.26
C GLU A 66 2.18 10.49 -4.68
N GLU A 67 2.26 9.47 -5.53
CA GLU A 67 1.70 9.56 -6.88
C GLU A 67 0.19 9.78 -6.84
N GLY A 68 -0.50 9.13 -5.91
CA GLY A 68 -1.96 9.22 -5.79
C GLY A 68 -2.45 10.53 -5.21
N LEU A 69 -1.66 11.16 -4.33
CA LEU A 69 -2.03 12.41 -3.66
C LEU A 69 -1.43 13.65 -4.33
N GLY A 70 -0.48 13.44 -5.25
CA GLY A 70 0.24 14.54 -5.86
C GLY A 70 1.50 14.91 -5.10
N LYS A 71 2.58 15.08 -5.84
CA LYS A 71 3.89 15.35 -5.26
C LYS A 71 3.94 16.65 -4.49
N GLN A 72 3.14 17.64 -4.90
CA GLN A 72 3.14 18.95 -4.25
C GLN A 72 2.67 18.86 -2.80
N PHE A 73 1.71 18.00 -2.52
CA PHE A 73 1.18 17.82 -1.17
C PHE A 73 2.27 17.31 -0.22
N ILE A 74 2.97 16.26 -0.65
CA ILE A 74 4.04 15.65 0.14
C ILE A 74 5.21 16.63 0.31
N SER A 75 5.57 17.32 -0.77
CA SER A 75 6.66 18.30 -0.74
C SER A 75 6.35 19.44 0.24
N SER A 76 5.11 19.90 0.26
CA SER A 76 4.70 20.96 1.19
C SER A 76 4.85 20.52 2.65
N LEU A 77 4.47 19.27 2.96
CA LEU A 77 4.63 18.74 4.30
C LEU A 77 6.10 18.65 4.71
N LEU A 78 6.96 18.20 3.79
CA LEU A 78 8.39 18.09 4.05
C LEU A 78 9.04 19.45 4.28
N ILE A 79 8.66 20.44 3.50
CA ILE A 79 9.17 21.81 3.66
C ILE A 79 8.81 22.37 5.02
N GLN A 80 7.58 22.12 5.49
CA GLN A 80 7.15 22.58 6.82
C GLN A 80 7.95 21.94 7.94
N GLN A 81 8.43 20.73 7.74
CA GLN A 81 9.22 20.04 8.76
C GLN A 81 10.68 20.44 8.77
N MET A 82 11.14 21.09 7.72
CA MET A 82 12.54 21.48 7.59
C MET A 82 12.87 22.82 8.24
N ASP A 83 11.89 23.53 8.73
CA ASP A 83 12.11 24.74 9.48
C ASP A 83 12.67 24.41 10.88
#